data_67c7cdec6a899f56edd4278c89d8525e
#
_entry.id   67c7cdec6a899f56edd4278c89d8525e
#
_cell.length_a   1.000
_cell.length_b   1.000
_cell.length_c   1.000
_cell.angle_alpha   90.00
_cell.angle_beta   90.00
_cell.angle_gamma   90.00
#
_symmetry.space_group_name_H-M   'P 1'
#
loop_
_entity.id
_entity.type
_entity.pdbx_description
1 polymer ?
#
loop_
_entity_poly.entity_id
_entity_poly.type
_entity_poly.pdbx_seq_one_letter_code
_entity_poly.pdbx_strand_id
1 'polypeptide(L)'
;MAGMLYLVPTPIGNLGDISIRCRQTLEQADFIAAEDTRVTLKLLNHLGIKKPLVSYYEHNKDFKGNVILDRILAGETCALVSDAGSPAISDPGEDLVKQCAQAGITVCAIPGPCAVITALSISGQATGRFCFEGFLSTAKKSRREHLDALVKETRTMVFYEAPHKLLSTLEDMAEVFDKDRSISLCRELTKLHEEVVRTTLGEAIEKYTEQPPKGEFVLVIAGAPEQVKEMATADDAAARVKQLMDTGISRKDAIKQTAKELNLPKNVVYDAALSINAE
;
A
#
# COMPACT_ATOMS: atom_id res chain seq x y z
N MET A 1 21.73 30.87 -4.83
CA MET A 1 20.45 30.24 -4.43
C MET A 1 20.76 28.75 -4.24
N ALA A 2 20.16 28.10 -3.25
CA ALA A 2 20.31 26.65 -3.13
C ALA A 2 19.75 25.97 -4.38
N GLY A 3 20.32 24.84 -4.75
CA GLY A 3 19.78 23.96 -5.78
C GLY A 3 18.46 23.32 -5.35
N MET A 4 18.02 22.29 -6.07
CA MET A 4 16.79 21.58 -5.73
C MET A 4 16.91 20.09 -6.01
N LEU A 5 16.04 19.30 -5.37
CA LEU A 5 15.92 17.87 -5.59
C LEU A 5 14.69 17.58 -6.46
N TYR A 6 14.88 16.91 -7.57
CA TYR A 6 13.80 16.33 -8.37
C TYR A 6 13.69 14.84 -8.13
N LEU A 7 12.47 14.35 -7.83
CA LEU A 7 12.15 12.93 -7.87
C LEU A 7 11.66 12.62 -9.29
N VAL A 8 12.42 11.79 -10.00
CA VAL A 8 12.16 11.52 -11.42
C VAL A 8 11.83 10.03 -11.61
N PRO A 9 10.56 9.69 -11.85
CA PRO A 9 10.17 8.31 -12.12
C PRO A 9 10.83 7.75 -13.38
N THR A 10 11.22 6.48 -13.31
CA THR A 10 11.77 5.71 -14.41
C THR A 10 10.76 4.66 -14.89
N PRO A 11 10.88 4.15 -16.12
CA PRO A 11 10.01 3.10 -16.62
C PRO A 11 10.01 1.84 -15.75
N ILE A 12 8.85 1.21 -15.58
CA ILE A 12 8.69 -0.05 -14.82
C ILE A 12 8.77 -1.31 -15.70
N GLY A 13 9.11 -1.14 -16.98
CA GLY A 13 9.21 -2.25 -17.93
C GLY A 13 9.11 -1.82 -19.39
N ASN A 14 8.54 -0.66 -19.68
CA ASN A 14 8.38 -0.12 -21.02
C ASN A 14 9.03 1.27 -21.14
N LEU A 15 10.06 1.38 -21.95
CA LEU A 15 10.78 2.63 -22.15
C LEU A 15 9.90 3.76 -22.72
N GLY A 16 8.79 3.40 -23.37
CA GLY A 16 7.80 4.35 -23.90
C GLY A 16 7.02 5.10 -22.80
N ASP A 17 7.05 4.62 -21.55
CA ASP A 17 6.33 5.24 -20.44
C ASP A 17 7.06 6.43 -19.82
N ILE A 18 8.29 6.72 -20.25
CA ILE A 18 9.01 7.89 -19.76
C ILE A 18 8.37 9.17 -20.32
N SER A 19 7.95 10.07 -19.43
CA SER A 19 7.36 11.33 -19.88
C SER A 19 8.41 12.29 -20.44
N ILE A 20 7.99 13.20 -21.33
CA ILE A 20 8.85 14.27 -21.85
C ILE A 20 9.45 15.08 -20.70
N ARG A 21 8.67 15.36 -19.65
CA ARG A 21 9.13 16.12 -18.49
C ARG A 21 10.17 15.36 -17.66
N CYS A 22 10.03 14.03 -17.48
CA CYS A 22 11.06 13.20 -16.85
C CYS A 22 12.38 13.31 -17.62
N ARG A 23 12.33 13.11 -18.94
CA ARG A 23 13.51 13.23 -19.80
C ARG A 23 14.18 14.61 -19.69
N GLN A 24 13.40 15.68 -19.83
CA GLN A 24 13.92 17.07 -19.74
C GLN A 24 14.54 17.34 -18.36
N THR A 25 13.93 16.86 -17.28
CA THR A 25 14.47 17.01 -15.93
C THR A 25 15.82 16.30 -15.77
N LEU A 26 15.96 15.07 -16.31
CA LEU A 26 17.24 14.35 -16.32
C LEU A 26 18.30 15.10 -17.16
N GLU A 27 17.91 15.71 -18.28
CA GLU A 27 18.80 16.52 -19.14
C GLU A 27 19.25 17.80 -18.45
N GLN A 28 18.42 18.43 -17.61
CA GLN A 28 18.68 19.71 -16.95
C GLN A 28 19.41 19.57 -15.61
N ALA A 29 19.28 18.43 -14.92
CA ALA A 29 19.95 18.21 -13.66
C ALA A 29 21.48 18.28 -13.79
N ASP A 30 22.17 18.79 -12.76
CA ASP A 30 23.64 18.82 -12.73
C ASP A 30 24.21 17.43 -12.50
N PHE A 31 23.54 16.61 -11.72
CA PHE A 31 23.88 15.21 -11.48
C PHE A 31 22.64 14.38 -11.14
N ILE A 32 22.78 13.05 -11.23
CA ILE A 32 21.71 12.10 -10.96
C ILE A 32 22.14 11.20 -9.81
N ALA A 33 21.31 11.14 -8.75
CA ALA A 33 21.43 10.15 -7.68
C ALA A 33 20.60 8.92 -8.07
N ALA A 34 21.22 7.73 -8.02
CA ALA A 34 20.63 6.49 -8.51
C ALA A 34 20.88 5.33 -7.54
N GLU A 35 19.87 4.45 -7.38
CA GLU A 35 19.98 3.24 -6.58
C GLU A 35 21.04 2.29 -7.18
N ASP A 36 20.84 1.85 -8.42
CA ASP A 36 21.87 1.17 -9.21
C ASP A 36 22.27 2.03 -10.41
N THR A 37 23.48 2.58 -10.35
CA THR A 37 24.03 3.41 -11.43
C THR A 37 24.18 2.67 -12.76
N ARG A 38 24.27 1.33 -12.75
CA ARG A 38 24.36 0.50 -13.96
C ARG A 38 23.03 0.43 -14.69
N VAL A 39 21.92 0.32 -13.93
CA VAL A 39 20.56 0.33 -14.47
C VAL A 39 20.26 1.71 -15.03
N THR A 40 20.50 2.75 -14.24
CA THR A 40 20.32 4.14 -14.66
C THR A 40 21.13 4.50 -15.90
N LEU A 41 22.38 4.05 -15.98
CA LEU A 41 23.24 4.30 -17.16
C LEU A 41 22.65 3.72 -18.45
N LYS A 42 22.02 2.54 -18.38
CA LYS A 42 21.34 1.95 -19.55
C LYS A 42 20.18 2.84 -20.01
N LEU A 43 19.39 3.34 -19.09
CA LEU A 43 18.28 4.27 -19.40
C LEU A 43 18.80 5.57 -20.00
N LEU A 44 19.82 6.19 -19.39
CA LEU A 44 20.40 7.44 -19.88
C LEU A 44 21.02 7.27 -21.28
N ASN A 45 21.70 6.16 -21.54
CA ASN A 45 22.26 5.85 -22.87
C ASN A 45 21.13 5.71 -23.91
N HIS A 46 20.02 5.04 -23.57
CA HIS A 46 18.85 4.94 -24.45
C HIS A 46 18.27 6.33 -24.78
N LEU A 47 18.25 7.23 -23.79
CA LEU A 47 17.73 8.59 -23.96
C LEU A 47 18.75 9.56 -24.61
N GLY A 48 20.00 9.15 -24.80
CA GLY A 48 21.08 10.00 -25.30
C GLY A 48 21.60 11.03 -24.29
N ILE A 49 21.36 10.81 -22.99
CA ILE A 49 21.71 11.73 -21.89
C ILE A 49 23.05 11.32 -21.27
N LYS A 50 23.92 12.32 -21.04
CA LYS A 50 25.21 12.11 -20.34
C LYS A 50 25.26 13.02 -19.12
N LYS A 51 25.16 12.44 -17.92
CA LYS A 51 25.21 13.15 -16.63
C LYS A 51 26.07 12.41 -15.61
N PRO A 52 26.71 13.13 -14.68
CA PRO A 52 27.39 12.52 -13.55
C PRO A 52 26.38 11.70 -12.71
N LEU A 53 26.78 10.48 -12.34
CA LEU A 53 25.97 9.60 -11.49
C LEU A 53 26.58 9.52 -10.10
N VAL A 54 25.72 9.55 -9.08
CA VAL A 54 26.06 9.29 -7.68
C VAL A 54 25.24 8.09 -7.23
N SER A 55 25.90 7.04 -6.74
CA SER A 55 25.23 5.88 -6.19
C SER A 55 24.62 6.21 -4.83
N TYR A 56 23.31 5.94 -4.65
CA TYR A 56 22.54 6.17 -3.43
C TYR A 56 21.59 5.02 -3.18
N TYR A 57 21.95 4.11 -2.28
CA TYR A 57 21.20 2.89 -1.95
C TYR A 57 21.25 2.62 -0.44
N GLU A 58 20.45 1.66 0.06
CA GLU A 58 20.19 1.42 1.48
C GLU A 58 21.45 1.39 2.35
N HIS A 59 22.52 0.69 1.90
CA HIS A 59 23.72 0.54 2.73
C HIS A 59 24.70 1.74 2.69
N ASN A 60 24.45 2.74 1.83
CA ASN A 60 25.31 3.93 1.75
C ASN A 60 24.56 5.24 1.99
N LYS A 61 23.24 5.19 2.25
CA LYS A 61 22.34 6.35 2.28
C LYS A 61 22.76 7.44 3.27
N ASP A 62 23.29 7.07 4.44
CA ASP A 62 23.72 8.05 5.45
C ASP A 62 24.91 8.89 4.95
N PHE A 63 25.96 8.23 4.45
CA PHE A 63 27.13 8.94 3.94
C PHE A 63 26.85 9.67 2.63
N LYS A 64 26.24 9.00 1.67
CA LYS A 64 25.96 9.57 0.35
C LYS A 64 24.84 10.60 0.38
N GLY A 65 23.86 10.46 1.28
CA GLY A 65 22.82 11.46 1.51
C GLY A 65 23.44 12.80 1.88
N ASN A 66 24.37 12.85 2.82
CA ASN A 66 25.09 14.08 3.17
C ASN A 66 25.85 14.68 1.99
N VAL A 67 26.57 13.87 1.20
CA VAL A 67 27.28 14.34 -0.01
C VAL A 67 26.32 14.96 -1.03
N ILE A 68 25.15 14.34 -1.26
CA ILE A 68 24.14 14.85 -2.17
C ILE A 68 23.58 16.17 -1.62
N LEU A 69 23.24 16.21 -0.32
CA LEU A 69 22.72 17.38 0.36
C LEU A 69 23.67 18.57 0.25
N ASP A 70 24.98 18.39 0.53
CA ASP A 70 26.00 19.43 0.44
C ASP A 70 26.09 20.01 -0.97
N ARG A 71 26.03 19.18 -2.01
CA ARG A 71 26.01 19.62 -3.40
C ARG A 71 24.79 20.46 -3.74
N ILE A 72 23.61 20.06 -3.26
CA ILE A 72 22.38 20.82 -3.49
C ILE A 72 22.45 22.16 -2.75
N LEU A 73 22.97 22.19 -1.53
CA LEU A 73 23.17 23.42 -0.76
C LEU A 73 24.17 24.36 -1.44
N ALA A 74 25.17 23.81 -2.14
CA ALA A 74 26.13 24.58 -2.97
C ALA A 74 25.50 25.13 -4.26
N GLY A 75 24.23 24.79 -4.58
CA GLY A 75 23.51 25.33 -5.73
C GLY A 75 23.28 24.36 -6.88
N GLU A 76 23.77 23.10 -6.77
CA GLU A 76 23.56 22.09 -7.81
C GLU A 76 22.13 21.52 -7.73
N THR A 77 21.57 21.17 -8.89
CA THR A 77 20.27 20.48 -9.02
C THR A 77 20.48 18.98 -9.15
N CYS A 78 19.86 18.21 -8.27
CA CYS A 78 19.89 16.76 -8.27
C CYS A 78 18.60 16.17 -8.83
N ALA A 79 18.70 15.16 -9.71
CA ALA A 79 17.60 14.26 -10.03
C ALA A 79 17.82 12.93 -9.30
N LEU A 80 16.87 12.54 -8.43
CA LEU A 80 16.85 11.22 -7.80
C LEU A 80 16.01 10.28 -8.66
N VAL A 81 16.55 9.12 -8.96
CA VAL A 81 15.86 8.02 -9.66
C VAL A 81 15.99 6.72 -8.87
N SER A 82 14.99 5.85 -8.96
CA SER A 82 15.07 4.45 -8.54
C SER A 82 15.32 3.54 -9.74
N ASP A 83 15.55 2.26 -9.50
CA ASP A 83 15.77 1.28 -10.57
C ASP A 83 14.55 1.13 -11.47
N ALA A 84 13.33 1.26 -10.89
CA ALA A 84 12.08 1.22 -11.62
C ALA A 84 10.96 1.99 -10.88
N GLY A 85 10.24 2.83 -11.59
CA GLY A 85 9.07 3.55 -11.08
C GLY A 85 9.42 4.86 -10.35
N SER A 86 8.53 5.25 -9.45
CA SER A 86 8.59 6.49 -8.68
C SER A 86 9.57 6.36 -7.52
N PRO A 87 10.63 7.17 -7.45
CA PRO A 87 11.57 7.14 -6.33
C PRO A 87 10.93 7.62 -5.02
N ALA A 88 11.53 7.24 -3.90
CA ALA A 88 11.05 7.45 -2.53
C ALA A 88 9.79 6.64 -2.17
N ILE A 89 9.48 5.58 -2.94
CA ILE A 89 8.40 4.63 -2.63
C ILE A 89 9.01 3.22 -2.59
N SER A 90 9.21 2.68 -1.40
CA SER A 90 9.91 1.41 -1.13
C SER A 90 11.39 1.41 -1.54
N ASP A 91 12.04 2.55 -1.49
CA ASP A 91 13.47 2.73 -1.74
C ASP A 91 14.08 3.78 -0.79
N PRO A 92 15.42 3.89 -0.70
CA PRO A 92 16.08 4.80 0.25
C PRO A 92 15.86 6.29 -0.05
N GLY A 93 15.19 6.64 -1.14
CA GLY A 93 14.90 8.04 -1.51
C GLY A 93 14.07 8.78 -0.45
N GLU A 94 13.27 8.07 0.34
CA GLU A 94 12.51 8.65 1.45
C GLU A 94 13.42 9.42 2.43
N ASP A 95 14.56 8.84 2.81
CA ASP A 95 15.50 9.47 3.73
C ASP A 95 16.11 10.75 3.13
N LEU A 96 16.45 10.74 1.84
CA LEU A 96 16.98 11.94 1.17
C LEU A 96 15.93 13.06 1.09
N VAL A 97 14.67 12.73 0.79
CA VAL A 97 13.56 13.69 0.81
C VAL A 97 13.41 14.31 2.19
N LYS A 98 13.46 13.51 3.24
CA LYS A 98 13.38 13.96 4.63
C LYS A 98 14.54 14.90 4.99
N GLN A 99 15.77 14.55 4.62
CA GLN A 99 16.95 15.41 4.84
C GLN A 99 16.83 16.74 4.08
N CYS A 100 16.41 16.72 2.81
CA CYS A 100 16.20 17.92 2.03
C CYS A 100 15.11 18.82 2.66
N ALA A 101 14.00 18.24 3.09
CA ALA A 101 12.92 18.99 3.75
C ALA A 101 13.40 19.66 5.05
N GLN A 102 14.19 18.94 5.86
CA GLN A 102 14.78 19.49 7.10
C GLN A 102 15.77 20.62 6.82
N ALA A 103 16.50 20.56 5.71
CA ALA A 103 17.44 21.60 5.28
C ALA A 103 16.79 22.77 4.53
N GLY A 104 15.45 22.79 4.37
CA GLY A 104 14.74 23.81 3.62
C GLY A 104 14.98 23.79 2.11
N ILE A 105 15.46 22.67 1.57
CA ILE A 105 15.68 22.47 0.13
C ILE A 105 14.34 22.17 -0.54
N THR A 106 14.08 22.81 -1.68
CA THR A 106 12.91 22.52 -2.50
C THR A 106 13.00 21.13 -3.09
N VAL A 107 11.98 20.29 -2.85
CA VAL A 107 11.82 18.97 -3.46
C VAL A 107 10.63 19.03 -4.42
N CYS A 108 10.84 18.58 -5.66
CA CYS A 108 9.82 18.55 -6.70
C CYS A 108 9.67 17.13 -7.25
N ALA A 109 8.46 16.55 -7.20
CA ALA A 109 8.17 15.27 -7.81
C ALA A 109 7.62 15.44 -9.23
N ILE A 110 8.15 14.66 -10.16
CA ILE A 110 7.63 14.56 -11.53
C ILE A 110 6.65 13.40 -11.56
N PRO A 111 5.38 13.57 -11.98
CA PRO A 111 4.45 12.45 -12.18
C PRO A 111 4.97 11.47 -13.25
N GLY A 112 4.83 10.18 -12.98
CA GLY A 112 5.30 9.15 -13.91
C GLY A 112 4.95 7.73 -13.50
N PRO A 113 5.59 6.71 -14.08
CA PRO A 113 5.30 5.31 -13.83
C PRO A 113 5.31 4.94 -12.34
N CYS A 114 4.30 4.20 -11.92
CA CYS A 114 4.18 3.71 -10.54
C CYS A 114 3.43 2.37 -10.56
N ALA A 115 4.10 1.29 -10.20
CA ALA A 115 3.52 -0.06 -10.26
C ALA A 115 2.31 -0.23 -9.34
N VAL A 116 2.31 0.41 -8.15
CA VAL A 116 1.19 0.38 -7.19
C VAL A 116 -0.09 0.91 -7.84
N ILE A 117 -0.02 2.11 -8.41
CA ILE A 117 -1.20 2.78 -9.00
C ILE A 117 -1.63 2.07 -10.28
N THR A 118 -0.68 1.63 -11.10
CA THR A 118 -0.97 0.88 -12.32
C THR A 118 -1.70 -0.43 -11.99
N ALA A 119 -1.18 -1.22 -11.05
CA ALA A 119 -1.82 -2.46 -10.61
C ALA A 119 -3.21 -2.22 -10.02
N LEU A 120 -3.33 -1.26 -9.11
CA LEU A 120 -4.59 -0.93 -8.45
C LEU A 120 -5.66 -0.54 -9.48
N SER A 121 -5.31 0.27 -10.47
CA SER A 121 -6.24 0.75 -11.51
C SER A 121 -6.85 -0.37 -12.36
N ILE A 122 -6.10 -1.45 -12.59
CA ILE A 122 -6.53 -2.57 -13.44
C ILE A 122 -6.95 -3.80 -12.63
N SER A 123 -6.80 -3.77 -11.30
CA SER A 123 -7.07 -4.93 -10.44
C SER A 123 -8.54 -5.37 -10.41
N GLY A 124 -9.47 -4.42 -10.52
CA GLY A 124 -10.90 -4.65 -10.27
C GLY A 124 -11.27 -4.62 -8.77
N GLN A 125 -10.33 -4.33 -7.88
CA GLN A 125 -10.60 -4.09 -6.46
C GLN A 125 -11.04 -2.65 -6.21
N ALA A 126 -11.59 -2.37 -5.01
CA ALA A 126 -12.00 -1.03 -4.63
C ALA A 126 -10.79 -0.07 -4.59
N THR A 127 -10.87 1.05 -5.33
CA THR A 127 -9.75 2.01 -5.45
C THR A 127 -9.91 3.27 -4.62
N GLY A 128 -11.10 3.51 -4.07
CA GLY A 128 -11.41 4.75 -3.33
C GLY A 128 -10.59 4.94 -2.05
N ARG A 129 -10.22 3.85 -1.40
CA ARG A 129 -9.34 3.82 -0.23
C ARG A 129 -8.47 2.57 -0.29
N PHE A 130 -7.16 2.74 -0.21
CA PHE A 130 -6.21 1.63 -0.23
C PHE A 130 -5.03 1.93 0.70
N CYS A 131 -4.27 0.91 1.05
CA CYS A 131 -3.00 1.00 1.72
C CYS A 131 -1.94 0.26 0.91
N PHE A 132 -0.73 0.82 0.90
CA PHE A 132 0.44 0.20 0.30
C PHE A 132 1.34 -0.34 1.40
N GLU A 133 1.56 -1.64 1.39
CA GLU A 133 2.26 -2.37 2.43
C GLU A 133 3.71 -2.75 2.02
N GLY A 134 4.10 -2.44 0.77
CA GLY A 134 5.44 -2.70 0.26
C GLY A 134 5.76 -4.19 0.14
N PHE A 135 7.02 -4.55 0.40
CA PHE A 135 7.48 -5.94 0.43
C PHE A 135 7.34 -6.54 1.83
N LEU A 136 6.77 -7.73 1.90
CA LEU A 136 6.74 -8.49 3.14
C LEU A 136 8.13 -9.05 3.50
N SER A 137 8.40 -9.18 4.80
CA SER A 137 9.65 -9.72 5.30
C SER A 137 9.91 -11.15 4.81
N THR A 138 11.16 -11.46 4.49
CA THR A 138 11.60 -12.83 4.20
C THR A 138 11.53 -13.74 5.43
N ALA A 139 11.69 -13.18 6.62
CA ALA A 139 11.57 -13.91 7.88
C ALA A 139 10.09 -14.21 8.16
N LYS A 140 9.73 -15.50 8.22
CA LYS A 140 8.35 -15.97 8.40
C LYS A 140 7.66 -15.31 9.61
N LYS A 141 8.34 -15.20 10.74
CA LYS A 141 7.79 -14.59 11.96
C LYS A 141 7.36 -13.13 11.72
N SER A 142 8.27 -12.29 11.22
CA SER A 142 7.97 -10.87 10.96
C SER A 142 6.92 -10.69 9.87
N ARG A 143 6.91 -11.57 8.85
CA ARG A 143 5.87 -11.58 7.81
C ARG A 143 4.49 -11.88 8.42
N ARG A 144 4.39 -12.87 9.30
CA ARG A 144 3.14 -13.21 10.01
C ARG A 144 2.66 -12.07 10.91
N GLU A 145 3.56 -11.50 11.71
CA GLU A 145 3.24 -10.35 12.58
C GLU A 145 2.68 -9.17 11.76
N HIS A 146 3.26 -8.89 10.58
CA HIS A 146 2.75 -7.85 9.68
C HIS A 146 1.35 -8.20 9.15
N LEU A 147 1.15 -9.43 8.65
CA LEU A 147 -0.15 -9.88 8.14
C LEU A 147 -1.23 -9.89 9.22
N ASP A 148 -0.90 -10.35 10.44
CA ASP A 148 -1.83 -10.38 11.59
C ASP A 148 -2.32 -8.97 11.97
N ALA A 149 -1.47 -7.95 11.82
CA ALA A 149 -1.87 -6.55 12.04
C ALA A 149 -2.90 -6.06 11.00
N LEU A 150 -2.96 -6.68 9.82
CA LEU A 150 -3.83 -6.31 8.71
C LEU A 150 -5.14 -7.12 8.64
N VAL A 151 -5.39 -8.08 9.55
CA VAL A 151 -6.61 -8.93 9.55
C VAL A 151 -7.90 -8.12 9.45
N LYS A 152 -7.95 -6.97 10.12
CA LYS A 152 -9.12 -6.08 10.18
C LYS A 152 -9.06 -4.91 9.20
N GLU A 153 -8.05 -4.85 8.33
CA GLU A 153 -7.93 -3.77 7.37
C GLU A 153 -9.05 -3.87 6.32
N THR A 154 -9.90 -2.85 6.26
CA THR A 154 -11.06 -2.81 5.36
C THR A 154 -10.75 -2.16 4.00
N ARG A 155 -9.62 -1.47 3.89
CA ARG A 155 -9.17 -0.89 2.62
C ARG A 155 -8.53 -1.96 1.74
N THR A 156 -8.50 -1.73 0.44
CA THR A 156 -7.70 -2.54 -0.48
C THR A 156 -6.22 -2.44 -0.11
N MET A 157 -5.55 -3.58 0.00
CA MET A 157 -4.13 -3.69 0.35
C MET A 157 -3.30 -3.97 -0.90
N VAL A 158 -2.17 -3.30 -1.07
CA VAL A 158 -1.27 -3.49 -2.21
C VAL A 158 0.12 -3.87 -1.72
N PHE A 159 0.66 -4.99 -2.23
CA PHE A 159 1.99 -5.49 -1.88
C PHE A 159 2.84 -5.67 -3.13
N TYR A 160 4.14 -5.51 -3.00
CA TYR A 160 5.12 -5.99 -3.98
C TYR A 160 5.58 -7.40 -3.61
N GLU A 161 5.80 -8.25 -4.61
CA GLU A 161 6.34 -9.57 -4.35
C GLU A 161 7.23 -10.10 -5.47
N ALA A 162 8.31 -10.76 -5.06
CA ALA A 162 9.23 -11.42 -5.97
C ALA A 162 8.74 -12.86 -6.30
N PRO A 163 9.00 -13.37 -7.51
CA PRO A 163 8.45 -14.66 -7.94
C PRO A 163 8.85 -15.80 -7.01
N HIS A 164 10.08 -15.83 -6.53
CA HIS A 164 10.58 -16.91 -5.67
C HIS A 164 9.98 -16.95 -4.26
N LYS A 165 9.25 -15.90 -3.85
CA LYS A 165 8.55 -15.83 -2.55
C LYS A 165 7.05 -15.95 -2.71
N LEU A 166 6.50 -15.75 -3.90
CA LEU A 166 5.08 -15.58 -4.14
C LEU A 166 4.25 -16.69 -3.47
N LEU A 167 4.59 -17.95 -3.70
CA LEU A 167 3.80 -19.07 -3.17
C LEU A 167 3.74 -19.06 -1.64
N SER A 168 4.90 -18.92 -0.98
CA SER A 168 4.95 -18.87 0.49
C SER A 168 4.23 -17.64 1.08
N THR A 169 4.22 -16.53 0.35
CA THR A 169 3.49 -15.33 0.74
C THR A 169 1.97 -15.52 0.60
N LEU A 170 1.51 -16.14 -0.49
CA LEU A 170 0.09 -16.46 -0.68
C LEU A 170 -0.42 -17.45 0.38
N GLU A 171 0.38 -18.46 0.72
CA GLU A 171 0.05 -19.42 1.79
C GLU A 171 -0.10 -18.74 3.15
N ASP A 172 0.86 -17.88 3.55
CA ASP A 172 0.77 -17.13 4.80
C ASP A 172 -0.40 -16.14 4.79
N MET A 173 -0.70 -15.50 3.64
CA MET A 173 -1.86 -14.62 3.49
C MET A 173 -3.18 -15.39 3.62
N ALA A 174 -3.27 -16.58 3.03
CA ALA A 174 -4.49 -17.41 3.11
C ALA A 174 -4.76 -17.95 4.52
N GLU A 175 -3.70 -18.20 5.30
CA GLU A 175 -3.85 -18.58 6.71
C GLU A 175 -4.37 -17.43 7.59
N VAL A 176 -4.09 -16.18 7.21
CA VAL A 176 -4.44 -14.97 7.99
C VAL A 176 -5.74 -14.32 7.50
N PHE A 177 -5.94 -14.22 6.19
CA PHE A 177 -7.05 -13.46 5.58
C PHE A 177 -8.20 -14.34 5.10
N ASP A 178 -8.07 -15.68 5.18
CA ASP A 178 -8.93 -16.68 4.58
C ASP A 178 -8.64 -16.94 3.09
N LYS A 179 -8.85 -18.22 2.67
CA LYS A 179 -8.61 -18.69 1.29
C LYS A 179 -9.55 -18.05 0.27
N ASP A 180 -10.75 -17.68 0.69
CA ASP A 180 -11.76 -17.04 -0.16
C ASP A 180 -11.54 -15.54 -0.36
N ARG A 181 -10.52 -14.94 0.29
CA ARG A 181 -10.20 -13.54 0.13
C ARG A 181 -9.82 -13.25 -1.33
N SER A 182 -10.52 -12.28 -1.94
CA SER A 182 -10.27 -11.86 -3.31
C SER A 182 -8.91 -11.20 -3.46
N ILE A 183 -8.17 -11.59 -4.48
CA ILE A 183 -6.87 -11.06 -4.86
C ILE A 183 -6.78 -10.86 -6.36
N SER A 184 -6.04 -9.85 -6.77
CA SER A 184 -5.60 -9.64 -8.15
C SER A 184 -4.08 -9.66 -8.19
N LEU A 185 -3.51 -10.59 -8.94
CA LEU A 185 -2.08 -10.71 -9.16
C LEU A 185 -1.74 -10.01 -10.48
N CYS A 186 -1.10 -8.86 -10.41
CA CYS A 186 -0.64 -8.11 -11.57
C CYS A 186 0.83 -8.45 -11.81
N ARG A 187 1.13 -9.15 -12.89
CA ARG A 187 2.45 -9.68 -13.22
C ARG A 187 3.03 -8.94 -14.41
N GLU A 188 4.34 -8.62 -14.36
CA GLU A 188 5.11 -8.08 -15.46
C GLU A 188 4.45 -6.84 -16.12
N LEU A 189 3.93 -5.92 -15.29
CA LEU A 189 3.24 -4.71 -15.73
C LEU A 189 4.08 -3.93 -16.76
N THR A 190 3.43 -3.48 -17.82
CA THR A 190 3.98 -2.76 -18.98
C THR A 190 4.93 -3.56 -19.88
N LYS A 191 5.28 -4.81 -19.50
CA LYS A 191 6.17 -5.69 -20.25
C LYS A 191 5.40 -6.57 -21.23
N LEU A 192 6.14 -7.28 -22.10
CA LEU A 192 5.56 -8.18 -23.13
C LEU A 192 4.64 -9.27 -22.55
N HIS A 193 4.92 -9.72 -21.33
CA HIS A 193 4.17 -10.80 -20.67
C HIS A 193 3.31 -10.28 -19.51
N GLU A 194 2.77 -9.05 -19.66
CA GLU A 194 1.82 -8.50 -18.72
C GLU A 194 0.60 -9.41 -18.57
N GLU A 195 0.25 -9.72 -17.33
CA GLU A 195 -0.89 -10.57 -17.00
C GLU A 195 -1.57 -10.06 -15.73
N VAL A 196 -2.90 -10.07 -15.71
CA VAL A 196 -3.69 -9.79 -14.52
C VAL A 196 -4.61 -10.96 -14.23
N VAL A 197 -4.34 -11.66 -13.12
CA VAL A 197 -5.14 -12.79 -12.64
C VAL A 197 -6.00 -12.31 -11.49
N ARG A 198 -7.32 -12.30 -11.67
CA ARG A 198 -8.31 -11.96 -10.64
C ARG A 198 -8.92 -13.25 -10.12
N THR A 199 -8.75 -13.52 -8.84
CA THR A 199 -9.09 -14.83 -8.25
C THR A 199 -9.21 -14.72 -6.73
N THR A 200 -9.16 -15.84 -6.02
CA THR A 200 -9.04 -15.92 -4.56
C THR A 200 -7.64 -16.34 -4.15
N LEU A 201 -7.28 -16.18 -2.87
CA LEU A 201 -5.99 -16.64 -2.36
C LEU A 201 -5.83 -18.17 -2.53
N GLY A 202 -6.90 -18.94 -2.32
CA GLY A 202 -6.90 -20.39 -2.51
C GLY A 202 -6.59 -20.81 -3.94
N GLU A 203 -7.31 -20.26 -4.91
CA GLU A 203 -7.12 -20.56 -6.34
C GLU A 203 -5.74 -20.08 -6.83
N ALA A 204 -5.24 -18.95 -6.30
CA ALA A 204 -3.90 -18.45 -6.61
C ALA A 204 -2.81 -19.44 -6.13
N ILE A 205 -2.97 -20.02 -4.94
CA ILE A 205 -2.05 -21.02 -4.39
C ILE A 205 -2.06 -22.27 -5.30
N GLU A 206 -3.23 -22.78 -5.70
CA GLU A 206 -3.34 -23.93 -6.60
C GLU A 206 -2.62 -23.66 -7.93
N LYS A 207 -2.92 -22.51 -8.58
CA LYS A 207 -2.29 -22.12 -9.85
C LYS A 207 -0.77 -22.09 -9.76
N TYR A 208 -0.20 -21.44 -8.72
CA TYR A 208 1.26 -21.27 -8.64
C TYR A 208 2.00 -22.43 -7.99
N THR A 209 1.29 -23.39 -7.41
CA THR A 209 1.83 -24.70 -7.05
C THR A 209 2.09 -25.53 -8.29
N GLU A 210 1.17 -25.53 -9.26
CA GLU A 210 1.32 -26.26 -10.52
C GLU A 210 2.28 -25.57 -11.50
N GLN A 211 2.27 -24.23 -11.53
CA GLN A 211 3.02 -23.41 -12.46
C GLN A 211 3.93 -22.42 -11.70
N PRO A 212 5.22 -22.76 -11.51
CA PRO A 212 6.13 -21.87 -10.79
C PRO A 212 6.12 -20.44 -11.32
N PRO A 213 5.94 -19.42 -10.47
CA PRO A 213 5.79 -18.03 -10.88
C PRO A 213 7.09 -17.49 -11.48
N LYS A 214 6.97 -16.62 -12.49
CA LYS A 214 8.09 -15.90 -13.12
C LYS A 214 7.74 -14.42 -13.25
N GLY A 215 8.77 -13.58 -13.18
CA GLY A 215 8.60 -12.13 -13.28
C GLY A 215 8.22 -11.47 -11.95
N GLU A 216 7.91 -10.20 -11.98
CA GLU A 216 7.61 -9.37 -10.81
C GLU A 216 6.10 -9.25 -10.61
N PHE A 217 5.66 -9.22 -9.37
CA PHE A 217 4.25 -9.20 -9.01
C PHE A 217 3.89 -7.98 -8.18
N VAL A 218 2.71 -7.42 -8.46
CA VAL A 218 1.98 -6.56 -7.53
C VAL A 218 0.71 -7.30 -7.13
N LEU A 219 0.54 -7.51 -5.83
CA LEU A 219 -0.62 -8.18 -5.25
C LEU A 219 -1.59 -7.12 -4.77
N VAL A 220 -2.83 -7.16 -5.26
CA VAL A 220 -3.90 -6.24 -4.87
C VAL A 220 -5.00 -7.06 -4.21
N ILE A 221 -5.15 -6.93 -2.89
CA ILE A 221 -6.00 -7.78 -2.06
C ILE A 221 -7.18 -6.96 -1.55
N ALA A 222 -8.38 -7.52 -1.62
CA ALA A 222 -9.57 -6.93 -1.02
C ALA A 222 -9.40 -6.74 0.49
N GLY A 223 -9.87 -5.63 1.01
CA GLY A 223 -9.96 -5.40 2.45
C GLY A 223 -10.86 -6.43 3.15
N ALA A 224 -10.80 -6.49 4.48
CA ALA A 224 -11.73 -7.28 5.26
C ALA A 224 -13.17 -6.85 4.94
N PRO A 225 -14.11 -7.78 4.83
CA PRO A 225 -15.51 -7.42 4.70
C PRO A 225 -15.91 -6.51 5.88
N GLU A 226 -16.65 -5.45 5.59
CA GLU A 226 -17.22 -4.66 6.67
C GLU A 226 -18.01 -5.63 7.57
N GLN A 227 -17.64 -5.67 8.86
CA GLN A 227 -18.47 -6.36 9.83
C GLN A 227 -19.82 -5.64 9.79
N VAL A 228 -20.78 -6.23 9.11
CA VAL A 228 -22.18 -5.87 9.32
C VAL A 228 -22.39 -6.09 10.82
N LYS A 229 -22.37 -5.01 11.62
CA LYS A 229 -22.85 -5.10 12.98
C LYS A 229 -24.27 -5.61 12.80
N GLU A 230 -24.51 -6.87 13.17
CA GLU A 230 -25.86 -7.37 13.24
C GLU A 230 -26.64 -6.31 14.00
N MET A 231 -27.56 -5.67 13.30
CA MET A 231 -28.40 -4.65 13.95
C MET A 231 -29.14 -5.41 15.02
N ALA A 232 -28.90 -5.02 16.28
CA ALA A 232 -29.57 -5.65 17.41
C ALA A 232 -31.07 -5.71 17.12
N THR A 233 -31.65 -6.88 17.28
CA THR A 233 -33.06 -7.13 17.00
C THR A 233 -33.96 -6.56 18.11
N ALA A 234 -35.25 -6.50 17.88
CA ALA A 234 -36.20 -6.14 18.92
C ALA A 234 -36.13 -7.13 20.11
N ASP A 235 -35.87 -8.40 19.84
CA ASP A 235 -35.70 -9.44 20.87
C ASP A 235 -34.45 -9.21 21.72
N ASP A 236 -33.31 -8.82 21.09
CA ASP A 236 -32.09 -8.43 21.82
C ASP A 236 -32.35 -7.22 22.73
N ALA A 237 -33.10 -6.25 22.21
CA ALA A 237 -33.46 -5.06 22.98
C ALA A 237 -34.39 -5.43 24.18
N ALA A 238 -35.38 -6.29 24.00
CA ALA A 238 -36.26 -6.78 25.07
C ALA A 238 -35.43 -7.54 26.12
N ALA A 239 -34.61 -8.49 25.73
CA ALA A 239 -33.75 -9.27 26.62
C ALA A 239 -32.82 -8.35 27.44
N ARG A 240 -32.23 -7.35 26.82
CA ARG A 240 -31.31 -6.40 27.48
C ARG A 240 -32.03 -5.51 28.48
N VAL A 241 -33.24 -4.99 28.13
CA VAL A 241 -34.07 -4.21 29.05
C VAL A 241 -34.47 -5.05 30.28
N LYS A 242 -34.87 -6.30 30.08
CA LYS A 242 -35.20 -7.23 31.16
C LYS A 242 -34.00 -7.42 32.10
N GLN A 243 -32.86 -7.72 31.56
CA GLN A 243 -31.60 -7.91 32.32
C GLN A 243 -31.28 -6.68 33.20
N LEU A 244 -31.42 -5.46 32.67
CA LEU A 244 -31.16 -4.23 33.41
C LEU A 244 -32.23 -4.01 34.51
N MET A 245 -33.47 -4.34 34.23
CA MET A 245 -34.55 -4.26 35.25
C MET A 245 -34.32 -5.25 36.40
N ASP A 246 -33.86 -6.46 36.11
CA ASP A 246 -33.53 -7.47 37.11
C ASP A 246 -32.38 -7.04 38.04
N THR A 247 -31.51 -6.10 37.61
CA THR A 247 -30.52 -5.46 38.47
C THR A 247 -31.03 -4.27 39.28
N GLY A 248 -32.33 -3.97 39.23
CA GLY A 248 -32.97 -2.89 39.99
C GLY A 248 -33.02 -1.54 39.29
N ILE A 249 -32.64 -1.48 38.01
CA ILE A 249 -32.74 -0.25 37.21
C ILE A 249 -34.19 0.00 36.79
N SER A 250 -34.64 1.26 36.88
CA SER A 250 -35.99 1.61 36.45
C SER A 250 -36.20 1.28 34.94
N ARG A 251 -37.42 0.83 34.57
CA ARG A 251 -37.76 0.52 33.16
C ARG A 251 -37.43 1.67 32.22
N LYS A 252 -37.67 2.92 32.61
CA LYS A 252 -37.38 4.11 31.83
C LYS A 252 -35.86 4.27 31.58
N ASP A 253 -35.07 4.01 32.60
CA ASP A 253 -33.62 4.14 32.49
C ASP A 253 -33.00 2.94 31.75
N ALA A 254 -33.54 1.72 31.96
CA ALA A 254 -33.17 0.52 31.22
C ALA A 254 -33.40 0.68 29.72
N ILE A 255 -34.54 1.21 29.28
CA ILE A 255 -34.87 1.53 27.88
C ILE A 255 -33.86 2.56 27.33
N LYS A 256 -33.59 3.61 28.10
CA LYS A 256 -32.62 4.66 27.66
C LYS A 256 -31.18 4.11 27.50
N GLN A 257 -30.79 3.26 28.43
CA GLN A 257 -29.44 2.64 28.41
C GLN A 257 -29.34 1.63 27.27
N THR A 258 -30.30 0.75 27.09
CA THR A 258 -30.37 -0.23 25.99
C THR A 258 -30.34 0.45 24.62
N ALA A 259 -31.10 1.52 24.43
CA ALA A 259 -31.12 2.28 23.19
C ALA A 259 -29.74 2.83 22.83
N LYS A 260 -28.95 3.26 23.82
CA LYS A 260 -27.59 3.75 23.66
C LYS A 260 -26.62 2.61 23.42
N GLU A 261 -26.69 1.52 24.17
CA GLU A 261 -25.79 0.36 24.07
C GLU A 261 -25.93 -0.37 22.74
N LEU A 262 -27.17 -0.58 22.28
CA LEU A 262 -27.51 -1.30 21.05
C LEU A 262 -27.60 -0.38 19.82
N ASN A 263 -27.41 0.92 20.00
CA ASN A 263 -27.54 1.94 18.95
C ASN A 263 -28.90 1.86 18.22
N LEU A 264 -30.01 1.58 18.98
CA LEU A 264 -31.35 1.51 18.46
C LEU A 264 -32.17 2.78 18.81
N PRO A 265 -33.14 3.17 17.95
CA PRO A 265 -34.07 4.23 18.27
C PRO A 265 -34.88 3.90 19.55
N LYS A 266 -35.08 4.89 20.43
CA LYS A 266 -35.76 4.67 21.71
C LYS A 266 -37.18 4.11 21.56
N ASN A 267 -37.91 4.48 20.52
CA ASN A 267 -39.23 3.95 20.22
C ASN A 267 -39.20 2.44 19.95
N VAL A 268 -38.17 1.96 19.18
CA VAL A 268 -38.00 0.52 18.91
C VAL A 268 -37.74 -0.26 20.21
N VAL A 269 -36.87 0.26 21.08
CA VAL A 269 -36.59 -0.37 22.38
C VAL A 269 -37.76 -0.30 23.32
N TYR A 270 -38.56 0.78 23.28
CA TYR A 270 -39.79 0.92 24.06
C TYR A 270 -40.80 -0.10 23.63
N ASP A 271 -41.05 -0.24 22.32
CA ASP A 271 -42.02 -1.21 21.79
C ASP A 271 -41.59 -2.65 22.11
N ALA A 272 -40.32 -2.98 21.98
CA ALA A 272 -39.75 -4.26 22.39
C ALA A 272 -39.90 -4.51 23.90
N ALA A 273 -39.78 -3.48 24.73
CA ALA A 273 -39.96 -3.59 26.17
C ALA A 273 -41.43 -3.78 26.57
N LEU A 274 -42.41 -3.41 25.75
CA LEU A 274 -43.84 -3.67 26.03
C LEU A 274 -44.17 -5.16 26.01
N SER A 275 -43.50 -5.95 25.19
CA SER A 275 -43.71 -7.40 25.07
C SER A 275 -43.23 -8.18 26.31
N ILE A 276 -42.36 -7.61 27.14
CA ILE A 276 -41.85 -8.26 28.38
C ILE A 276 -42.92 -8.46 29.45
N ASN A 277 -44.05 -7.73 29.42
CA ASN A 277 -45.08 -7.80 30.42
C ASN A 277 -46.35 -8.53 29.93
N ALA A 278 -46.28 -9.25 28.81
CA ALA A 278 -47.43 -10.00 28.26
C ALA A 278 -47.42 -11.50 28.66
N GLU A 279 -46.48 -11.92 29.47
CA GLU A 279 -46.46 -13.20 30.19
C GLU A 279 -46.51 -12.91 31.71
#